data_c1622501f65678334f2c67ae6afde60c
#
_entry.id   c1622501f65678334f2c67ae6afde60c
#
_cell.length_a   1.000
_cell.length_b   1.000
_cell.length_c   1.000
_cell.angle_alpha   90.00
_cell.angle_beta   90.00
_cell.angle_gamma   90.00
#
_symmetry.space_group_name_H-M   'P 1'
#
loop_
_entity.id
_entity.type
_entity.pdbx_description
1 polymer ?
#
loop_
_entity_poly.entity_id
_entity_poly.type
_entity_poly.pdbx_seq_one_letter_code
_entity_poly.pdbx_strand_id
1 'polypeptide(L)'
;MYKRQGIVCASRELKEETGYSSDDLEWLLTIRTTVAFCDERIEVFVARNLIPGEQHLDEDEFVDVKAYKLEELKGMIFEGKIQDSKTMAAILAYESKYLHGQNA
;
A
#
# COMPACT_ATOMS: atom_id res chain seq x y z
N MET A 1 -2.20 -19.27 3.33
CA MET A 1 -3.24 -19.43 2.31
C MET A 1 -3.86 -18.12 1.91
N TYR A 2 -4.44 -17.37 2.85
CA TYR A 2 -4.97 -16.05 2.51
C TYR A 2 -3.88 -15.08 2.01
N LYS A 3 -2.64 -15.22 2.47
CA LYS A 3 -1.54 -14.38 2.01
C LYS A 3 -1.25 -14.59 0.53
N ARG A 4 -1.35 -15.83 0.06
CA ARG A 4 -1.14 -16.16 -1.36
C ARG A 4 -2.25 -15.56 -2.21
N GLN A 5 -3.49 -15.66 -1.76
CA GLN A 5 -4.62 -15.05 -2.45
C GLN A 5 -4.51 -13.53 -2.43
N GLY A 6 -4.04 -12.98 -1.31
CA GLY A 6 -3.80 -11.55 -1.18
C GLY A 6 -2.77 -11.02 -2.17
N ILE A 7 -1.68 -11.77 -2.39
CA ILE A 7 -0.65 -11.39 -3.36
C ILE A 7 -1.21 -11.35 -4.77
N VAL A 8 -2.01 -12.34 -5.15
CA VAL A 8 -2.63 -12.39 -6.48
C VAL A 8 -3.55 -11.19 -6.67
N CYS A 9 -4.38 -10.90 -5.68
CA CYS A 9 -5.30 -9.76 -5.71
C CYS A 9 -4.53 -8.44 -5.77
N ALA A 10 -3.52 -8.28 -4.93
CA ALA A 10 -2.71 -7.06 -4.88
C ALA A 10 -1.99 -6.82 -6.20
N SER A 11 -1.45 -7.87 -6.81
CA SER A 11 -0.77 -7.78 -8.10
C SER A 11 -1.73 -7.30 -9.18
N ARG A 12 -2.95 -7.85 -9.20
CA ARG A 12 -3.97 -7.45 -10.16
C ARG A 12 -4.40 -6.01 -9.95
N GLU A 13 -4.68 -5.63 -8.71
CA GLU A 13 -5.13 -4.27 -8.40
C GLU A 13 -4.06 -3.23 -8.68
N LEU A 14 -2.81 -3.55 -8.38
CA LEU A 14 -1.68 -2.66 -8.68
C LEU A 14 -1.68 -2.34 -10.17
N LYS A 15 -1.80 -3.35 -11.01
CA LYS A 15 -1.77 -3.20 -12.45
C LYS A 15 -2.99 -2.42 -12.96
N GLU A 16 -4.18 -2.78 -12.48
CA GLU A 16 -5.42 -2.14 -12.92
C GLU A 16 -5.49 -0.66 -12.51
N GLU A 17 -5.11 -0.37 -11.27
CA GLU A 17 -5.27 0.98 -10.72
C GLU A 17 -4.13 1.92 -11.05
N THR A 18 -2.91 1.43 -11.13
CA THR A 18 -1.75 2.29 -11.35
C THR A 18 -1.08 2.10 -12.71
N GLY A 19 -1.34 1.00 -13.38
CA GLY A 19 -0.64 0.62 -14.60
C GLY A 19 0.69 -0.07 -14.34
N TYR A 20 1.19 -0.01 -13.12
CA TYR A 20 2.45 -0.68 -12.78
C TYR A 20 2.23 -2.14 -12.46
N SER A 21 3.23 -2.96 -12.78
CA SER A 21 3.29 -4.34 -12.33
C SER A 21 4.58 -4.56 -11.57
N SER A 22 4.65 -5.65 -10.81
CA SER A 22 5.84 -5.99 -10.04
C SER A 22 5.92 -7.49 -9.82
N ASP A 23 7.11 -8.03 -9.98
CA ASP A 23 7.41 -9.42 -9.63
C ASP A 23 7.94 -9.52 -8.19
N ASP A 24 8.11 -8.37 -7.53
CA ASP A 24 8.65 -8.31 -6.18
C ASP A 24 7.61 -7.71 -5.23
N LEU A 25 6.61 -8.50 -4.90
CA LEU A 25 5.57 -8.15 -3.94
C LEU A 25 5.81 -8.88 -2.64
N GLU A 26 5.83 -8.13 -1.54
CA GLU A 26 6.03 -8.69 -0.22
C GLU A 26 4.93 -8.22 0.71
N TRP A 27 4.37 -9.16 1.47
CA TRP A 27 3.40 -8.83 2.51
C TRP A 27 4.11 -8.04 3.62
N LEU A 28 3.53 -6.89 3.97
CA LEU A 28 4.08 -6.03 5.01
C LEU A 28 3.39 -6.26 6.35
N LEU A 29 2.08 -6.12 6.37
CA LEU A 29 1.30 -6.27 7.60
C LEU A 29 -0.18 -6.45 7.29
N THR A 30 -0.91 -6.85 8.31
CA THR A 30 -2.36 -6.94 8.29
C THR A 30 -2.94 -5.92 9.25
N ILE A 31 -3.92 -5.17 8.78
CA ILE A 31 -4.67 -4.23 9.59
C ILE A 31 -6.06 -4.78 9.80
N ARG A 32 -6.51 -4.81 11.05
CA ARG A 32 -7.89 -5.15 11.35
C ARG A 32 -8.61 -3.90 11.80
N THR A 33 -9.72 -3.62 11.16
CA THR A 33 -10.58 -2.53 11.58
C THR A 33 -11.77 -3.15 12.29
N THR A 34 -12.02 -2.75 13.54
CA THR A 34 -13.13 -3.25 14.31
C THR A 34 -14.16 -2.16 14.45
N VAL A 35 -15.29 -2.36 13.76
CA VAL A 35 -16.47 -1.53 13.95
C VAL A 35 -17.48 -2.41 14.64
N ALA A 36 -18.40 -1.85 15.40
CA ALA A 36 -19.31 -2.57 16.28
C ALA A 36 -19.91 -3.86 15.70
N PHE A 37 -20.17 -3.89 14.41
CA PHE A 37 -20.79 -5.03 13.74
C PHE A 37 -20.02 -5.51 12.52
N CYS A 38 -18.77 -5.05 12.35
CA CYS A 38 -18.01 -5.35 11.16
C CYS A 38 -16.56 -5.56 11.53
N ASP A 39 -15.99 -6.67 11.05
CA ASP A 39 -14.56 -6.96 11.23
C ASP A 39 -13.94 -7.00 9.83
N GLU A 40 -13.24 -5.94 9.49
CA GLU A 40 -12.57 -5.84 8.21
C GLU A 40 -11.08 -6.10 8.36
N ARG A 41 -10.53 -6.86 7.42
CA ARG A 41 -9.10 -7.14 7.40
C ARG A 41 -8.51 -6.60 6.12
N ILE A 42 -7.45 -5.80 6.27
CA ILE A 42 -6.74 -5.18 5.16
C ILE A 42 -5.32 -5.73 5.12
N GLU A 43 -4.95 -6.34 4.01
CA GLU A 43 -3.59 -6.83 3.80
C GLU A 43 -2.80 -5.75 3.05
N VAL A 44 -1.65 -5.39 3.59
CA VAL A 44 -0.80 -4.36 2.99
C VAL A 44 0.45 -5.02 2.41
N PHE A 45 0.73 -4.72 1.16
CA PHE A 45 1.87 -5.27 0.42
C PHE A 45 2.80 -4.16 -0.04
N VAL A 46 4.08 -4.48 -0.15
CA VAL A 46 5.08 -3.60 -0.74
C VAL A 46 5.44 -4.15 -2.11
N ALA A 47 5.40 -3.29 -3.12
CA ALA A 47 5.81 -3.66 -4.47
C ALA A 47 7.09 -2.91 -4.83
N ARG A 48 8.09 -3.63 -5.30
CA ARG A 48 9.37 -3.06 -5.72
C ARG A 48 9.62 -3.39 -7.18
N ASN A 49 10.59 -2.68 -7.76
CA ASN A 49 11.00 -2.92 -9.15
C ASN A 49 9.81 -2.82 -10.09
N LEU A 50 9.10 -1.70 -9.99
CA LEU A 50 7.86 -1.49 -10.72
C LEU A 50 8.11 -1.43 -12.24
N ILE A 51 7.23 -2.08 -12.98
CA ILE A 51 7.27 -2.13 -14.43
C ILE A 51 6.10 -1.28 -14.95
N PRO A 52 6.37 -0.21 -15.73
CA PRO A 52 5.29 0.66 -16.23
C PRO A 52 4.33 -0.06 -17.17
N GLY A 53 3.11 0.39 -17.20
CA GLY A 53 2.06 -0.13 -18.07
C GLY A 53 0.88 0.83 -18.09
N GLU A 54 -0.27 0.36 -18.55
CA GLU A 54 -1.47 1.18 -18.65
C GLU A 54 -2.45 0.85 -17.52
N GLN A 55 -3.11 1.89 -17.02
CA GLN A 55 -4.21 1.72 -16.06
C GLN A 55 -5.42 1.10 -16.76
N HIS A 56 -6.18 0.32 -15.98
CA HIS A 56 -7.43 -0.28 -16.46
C HIS A 56 -8.49 -0.07 -15.38
N LEU A 57 -8.88 1.19 -15.20
CA LEU A 57 -9.87 1.56 -14.20
C LEU A 57 -11.29 1.25 -14.70
N ASP A 58 -12.17 0.94 -13.75
CA ASP A 58 -13.59 0.84 -14.05
C ASP A 58 -14.15 2.23 -14.36
N GLU A 59 -15.31 2.30 -15.01
CA GLU A 59 -15.89 3.58 -15.46
C GLU A 59 -16.00 4.62 -14.36
N ASP A 60 -16.33 4.19 -13.15
CA ASP A 60 -16.55 5.10 -12.03
C ASP A 60 -15.32 5.31 -11.17
N GLU A 61 -14.21 4.66 -11.49
CA GLU A 61 -12.99 4.79 -10.74
C GLU A 61 -12.14 5.96 -11.23
N PHE A 62 -11.53 6.64 -10.27
CA PHE A 62 -10.58 7.70 -10.57
C PHE A 62 -9.42 7.57 -9.61
N VAL A 63 -8.25 7.21 -10.14
CA VAL A 63 -7.03 7.05 -9.35
C VAL A 63 -5.94 7.90 -9.96
N ASP A 64 -5.40 8.80 -9.17
CA ASP A 64 -4.30 9.68 -9.55
C ASP A 64 -3.03 9.18 -8.87
N VAL A 65 -2.06 8.75 -9.66
CA VAL A 65 -0.81 8.17 -9.15
C VAL A 65 0.26 9.24 -9.10
N LYS A 66 0.79 9.49 -7.91
CA LYS A 66 1.86 10.46 -7.69
C LYS A 66 3.00 9.83 -6.92
N ALA A 67 4.22 10.25 -7.22
CA ALA A 67 5.41 9.79 -6.53
C ALA A 67 5.84 10.81 -5.49
N TYR A 68 6.18 10.33 -4.29
CA TYR A 68 6.64 11.16 -3.19
C TYR A 68 7.86 10.52 -2.55
N LYS A 69 8.72 11.35 -1.98
CA LYS A 69 9.79 10.86 -1.12
C LYS A 69 9.19 10.45 0.22
N LEU A 70 9.79 9.48 0.87
CA LEU A 70 9.30 9.01 2.16
C LEU A 70 9.24 10.15 3.20
N GLU A 71 10.24 11.01 3.22
CA GLU A 71 10.27 12.15 4.14
C GLU A 71 9.11 13.11 3.90
N GLU A 72 8.71 13.28 2.64
CA GLU A 72 7.54 14.10 2.31
C GLU A 72 6.26 13.47 2.84
N LEU A 73 6.11 12.15 2.68
CA LEU A 73 4.95 11.43 3.18
C LEU A 73 4.84 11.51 4.69
N LYS A 74 5.95 11.36 5.40
CA LYS A 74 5.98 11.50 6.85
C LYS A 74 5.58 12.91 7.28
N GLY A 75 6.10 13.93 6.58
CA GLY A 75 5.70 15.30 6.85
C GLY A 75 4.21 15.51 6.66
N MET A 76 3.64 14.93 5.61
CA MET A 76 2.19 15.03 5.35
C MET A 76 1.36 14.39 6.46
N ILE A 77 1.86 13.31 7.06
CA ILE A 77 1.19 12.68 8.20
C ILE A 77 1.15 13.65 9.37
N PHE A 78 2.30 14.23 9.73
CA PHE A 78 2.40 15.10 10.91
C PHE A 78 1.74 16.46 10.69
N GLU A 79 1.59 16.89 9.45
CA GLU A 79 0.86 18.11 9.13
C GLU A 79 -0.65 17.90 9.04
N GLY A 80 -1.12 16.66 9.16
CA GLY A 80 -2.53 16.34 9.09
C GLY A 80 -3.10 16.25 7.67
N LYS A 81 -2.24 16.20 6.66
CA LYS A 81 -2.68 16.05 5.26
C LYS A 81 -3.03 14.59 4.94
N ILE A 82 -2.34 13.64 5.56
CA ILE A 82 -2.66 12.23 5.48
C ILE A 82 -3.27 11.82 6.80
N GLN A 83 -4.55 11.45 6.77
CA GLN A 83 -5.30 11.10 7.97
C GLN A 83 -5.81 9.67 7.97
N ASP A 84 -5.74 9.00 6.83
CA ASP A 84 -6.20 7.62 6.71
C ASP A 84 -5.27 6.70 7.48
N SER A 85 -5.84 5.94 8.42
CA SER A 85 -5.07 5.10 9.33
C SER A 85 -4.29 4.00 8.61
N LYS A 86 -4.86 3.39 7.58
CA LYS A 86 -4.16 2.32 6.87
C LYS A 86 -2.97 2.86 6.08
N THR A 87 -3.10 4.07 5.51
CA THR A 87 -2.02 4.71 4.79
C THR A 87 -0.88 5.08 5.74
N MET A 88 -1.22 5.67 6.90
CA MET A 88 -0.21 6.03 7.90
C MET A 88 0.51 4.80 8.42
N ALA A 89 -0.22 3.74 8.74
CA ALA A 89 0.37 2.50 9.21
C ALA A 89 1.33 1.90 8.18
N ALA A 90 0.92 1.90 6.92
CA ALA A 90 1.74 1.35 5.84
C ALA A 90 3.05 2.14 5.68
N ILE A 91 2.98 3.46 5.67
CA ILE A 91 4.14 4.32 5.51
C ILE A 91 5.12 4.14 6.66
N LEU A 92 4.63 4.21 7.89
CA LEU A 92 5.48 4.11 9.08
C LEU A 92 6.04 2.71 9.26
N ALA A 93 5.26 1.69 8.95
CA ALA A 93 5.72 0.31 9.02
C ALA A 93 6.80 0.03 7.97
N TYR A 94 6.63 0.57 6.76
CA TYR A 94 7.63 0.44 5.71
C TYR A 94 8.97 1.03 6.17
N GLU A 95 8.94 2.24 6.71
CA GLU A 95 10.15 2.87 7.22
C GLU A 95 10.80 2.03 8.30
N SER A 96 10.02 1.59 9.27
CA SER A 96 10.53 0.82 10.39
C SER A 96 11.18 -0.49 9.95
N LYS A 97 10.52 -1.21 9.04
CA LYS A 97 10.99 -2.53 8.61
C LYS A 97 12.19 -2.46 7.68
N TYR A 98 12.17 -1.54 6.73
CA TYR A 98 13.15 -1.56 5.65
C TYR A 98 14.27 -0.54 5.79
N LEU A 99 14.04 0.55 6.51
CA LEU A 99 15.03 1.60 6.62
C LEU A 99 15.74 1.64 7.97
N HIS A 100 15.01 1.45 9.05
CA HIS A 100 15.60 1.47 10.39
C HIS A 100 16.02 0.10 10.90
N GLY A 101 15.29 -0.95 10.53
CA GLY A 101 15.60 -2.30 10.95
C GLY A 101 16.95 -2.80 10.47
N GLN A 102 17.46 -2.24 9.38
CA GLN A 102 18.74 -2.63 8.81
C GLN A 102 19.92 -1.99 9.52
N ASN A 103 19.67 -0.94 10.29
CA ASN A 103 20.71 -0.20 10.99
C ASN A 103 20.77 -0.52 12.49
N ALA A 104 19.93 -1.43 12.93
CA ALA A 104 19.85 -1.81 14.34
C ALA A 104 20.93 -2.82 14.78
#